data_161a7785a644c939713e9df2408cf8b9
#
_entry.id   161a7785a644c939713e9df2408cf8b9
#
_cell.length_a   1.000
_cell.length_b   1.000
_cell.length_c   1.000
_cell.angle_alpha   90.00
_cell.angle_beta   90.00
_cell.angle_gamma   90.00
#
_symmetry.space_group_name_H-M   'P 1'
#
loop_
_entity.id
_entity.type
_entity.pdbx_description
1 polymer ?
#
loop_
_entity_poly.entity_id
_entity_poly.type
_entity_poly.pdbx_seq_one_letter_code
_entity_poly.pdbx_strand_id
1 'polypeptide(L)'
;MGYEKNILVIIPAYNEEGSVGKVVEEVHTHLPQVEVLVVNDGSTDLTSALAQSKGAIVLDLPFNLGIGGAMQAGYKYVYEKGYDIRI
;
A
#
# COMPACT_ATOMS: atom_id res chain seq x y z
N MET A 1 -17.18 15.88 -5.15
CA MET A 1 -17.74 14.59 -5.50
C MET A 1 -17.18 13.56 -4.53
N GLY A 2 -17.91 12.52 -4.25
CA GLY A 2 -17.52 11.55 -3.24
C GLY A 2 -16.70 10.37 -3.73
N TYR A 3 -16.52 10.24 -5.03
CA TYR A 3 -15.88 9.03 -5.57
C TYR A 3 -14.36 9.00 -5.36
N GLU A 4 -13.71 10.11 -5.02
CA GLU A 4 -12.30 10.11 -4.65
C GLU A 4 -12.03 9.22 -3.43
N LYS A 5 -13.05 9.03 -2.58
CA LYS A 5 -12.93 8.16 -1.41
C LYS A 5 -12.74 6.69 -1.78
N ASN A 6 -13.05 6.34 -3.04
CA ASN A 6 -12.92 4.96 -3.51
C ASN A 6 -11.62 4.71 -4.27
N ILE A 7 -10.71 5.69 -4.25
CA ILE A 7 -9.43 5.57 -4.93
C ILE A 7 -8.40 5.05 -3.94
N LEU A 8 -7.66 4.04 -4.37
CA LEU A 8 -6.62 3.42 -3.56
C LEU A 8 -5.31 3.44 -4.34
N VAL A 9 -4.27 3.97 -3.71
CA VAL A 9 -2.92 3.93 -4.28
C VAL A 9 -2.22 2.69 -3.75
N ILE A 10 -1.72 1.85 -4.64
CA ILE A 10 -1.06 0.59 -4.27
C ILE A 10 0.45 0.79 -4.34
N ILE A 11 1.13 0.47 -3.25
CA ILE A 11 2.58 0.58 -3.15
C ILE A 11 3.14 -0.78 -2.75
N PRO A 12 3.80 -1.51 -3.66
CA PRO A 12 4.50 -2.72 -3.26
C PRO A 12 5.79 -2.37 -2.54
N ALA A 13 6.10 -3.09 -1.48
CA ALA A 13 7.30 -2.80 -0.68
C ALA A 13 7.93 -4.09 -0.19
N TYR A 14 9.25 -4.14 -0.27
CA TYR A 14 10.03 -5.26 0.26
C TYR A 14 11.30 -4.71 0.91
N ASN A 15 11.38 -4.85 2.24
CA ASN A 15 12.51 -4.36 3.03
C ASN A 15 12.82 -2.89 2.77
N GLU A 16 11.77 -2.06 2.87
CA GLU A 16 11.83 -0.63 2.60
C GLU A 16 11.65 0.19 3.87
N GLU A 17 12.12 -0.31 5.03
CA GLU A 17 11.90 0.41 6.29
C GLU A 17 12.49 1.82 6.27
N GLY A 18 13.55 2.05 5.48
CA GLY A 18 14.18 3.36 5.40
C GLY A 18 13.41 4.40 4.59
N SER A 19 12.40 3.99 3.81
CA SER A 19 11.73 4.91 2.90
C SER A 19 10.22 4.79 2.87
N VAL A 20 9.64 3.66 3.30
CA VAL A 20 8.21 3.43 3.14
C VAL A 20 7.35 4.49 3.84
N GLY A 21 7.73 4.91 5.03
CA GLY A 21 6.98 5.92 5.76
C GLY A 21 6.96 7.25 5.03
N LYS A 22 8.10 7.65 4.48
CA LYS A 22 8.19 8.91 3.73
C LYS A 22 7.34 8.85 2.46
N VAL A 23 7.35 7.72 1.77
CA VAL A 23 6.55 7.56 0.55
C VAL A 23 5.07 7.68 0.89
N VAL A 24 4.61 7.02 1.94
CA VAL A 24 3.20 7.10 2.38
C VAL A 24 2.84 8.54 2.72
N GLU A 25 3.71 9.23 3.46
CA GLU A 25 3.48 10.63 3.81
C GLU A 25 3.37 11.52 2.57
N GLU A 26 4.24 11.30 1.59
CA GLU A 26 4.22 12.10 0.37
C GLU A 26 2.93 11.89 -0.42
N VAL A 27 2.45 10.65 -0.50
CA VAL A 27 1.18 10.38 -1.17
C VAL A 27 0.05 11.11 -0.46
N HIS A 28 -0.02 11.02 0.87
CA HIS A 28 -1.09 11.70 1.62
C HIS A 28 -1.01 13.22 1.52
N THR A 29 0.20 13.77 1.40
CA THR A 29 0.39 15.20 1.24
C THR A 29 -0.18 15.69 -0.10
N HIS A 30 0.08 14.95 -1.16
CA HIS A 30 -0.34 15.35 -2.51
C HIS A 30 -1.76 14.91 -2.84
N LEU A 31 -2.23 13.82 -2.26
CA LEU A 31 -3.54 13.23 -2.53
C LEU A 31 -4.24 12.89 -1.21
N PRO A 32 -4.67 13.91 -0.45
CA PRO A 32 -5.19 13.66 0.91
C PRO A 32 -6.49 12.87 0.95
N GLN A 33 -7.22 12.78 -0.16
CA GLN A 33 -8.50 12.07 -0.19
C GLN A 33 -8.36 10.59 -0.52
N VAL A 34 -7.17 10.13 -0.94
CA VAL A 34 -7.00 8.73 -1.32
C VAL A 34 -6.55 7.88 -0.15
N GLU A 35 -6.87 6.60 -0.23
CA GLU A 35 -6.31 5.60 0.68
C GLU A 35 -5.01 5.08 0.11
N VAL A 36 -4.11 4.63 0.98
CA VAL A 36 -2.85 4.02 0.54
C VAL A 36 -2.81 2.60 1.04
N LEU A 37 -2.58 1.68 0.12
CA LEU A 37 -2.36 0.26 0.44
C LEU A 37 -0.90 -0.06 0.18
N VAL A 38 -0.17 -0.40 1.24
CA VAL A 38 1.17 -0.93 1.10
C VAL A 38 1.07 -2.45 1.08
N VAL A 39 1.49 -3.05 -0.01
CA VAL A 39 1.58 -4.52 -0.07
C VAL A 39 2.98 -4.89 0.39
N ASN A 40 3.07 -5.37 1.61
CA ASN A 40 4.33 -5.77 2.21
C ASN A 40 4.68 -7.17 1.73
N ASP A 41 5.63 -7.26 0.82
CA ASP A 41 5.97 -8.49 0.10
C ASP A 41 6.94 -9.35 0.87
N GLY A 42 6.55 -9.73 2.09
CA GLY A 42 7.33 -10.64 2.92
C GLY A 42 8.57 -10.00 3.54
N SER A 43 8.54 -8.71 3.86
CA SER A 43 9.68 -8.04 4.48
C SER A 43 10.07 -8.65 5.81
N THR A 44 11.36 -8.64 6.10
CA THR A 44 11.91 -9.11 7.37
C THR A 44 12.27 -7.96 8.30
N ASP A 45 12.02 -6.72 7.88
CA ASP A 45 12.33 -5.51 8.64
C ASP A 45 11.06 -4.83 9.15
N LEU A 46 11.12 -3.55 9.50
CA LEU A 46 10.00 -2.80 10.06
C LEU A 46 9.12 -2.12 9.00
N THR A 47 9.19 -2.56 7.75
CA THR A 47 8.41 -1.97 6.66
C THR A 47 6.92 -1.89 7.00
N SER A 48 6.33 -2.98 7.45
CA SER A 48 4.89 -3.03 7.75
C SER A 48 4.53 -2.06 8.87
N ALA A 49 5.26 -2.10 9.97
CA ALA A 49 4.96 -1.25 11.13
C ALA A 49 5.09 0.24 10.78
N LEU A 50 6.13 0.59 10.01
CA LEU A 50 6.34 1.99 9.63
C LEU A 50 5.27 2.49 8.66
N ALA A 51 4.86 1.64 7.71
CA ALA A 51 3.77 2.01 6.80
C ALA A 51 2.47 2.24 7.58
N GLN A 52 2.14 1.35 8.52
CA GLN A 52 0.95 1.50 9.35
C GLN A 52 1.02 2.79 10.17
N SER A 53 2.18 3.12 10.70
CA SER A 53 2.34 4.32 11.53
C SER A 53 2.07 5.61 10.76
N LYS A 54 2.15 5.56 9.44
CA LYS A 54 1.89 6.72 8.57
C LYS A 54 0.49 6.71 7.98
N GLY A 55 -0.37 5.79 8.44
CA GLY A 55 -1.77 5.76 8.03
C GLY A 55 -2.07 4.89 6.83
N ALA A 56 -1.13 4.10 6.35
CA ALA A 56 -1.40 3.18 5.25
C ALA A 56 -2.15 1.94 5.75
N ILE A 57 -2.99 1.40 4.88
CA ILE A 57 -3.49 0.03 5.03
C ILE A 57 -2.35 -0.87 4.59
N VAL A 58 -2.05 -1.92 5.35
CA VAL A 58 -0.96 -2.83 5.00
C VAL A 58 -1.50 -4.23 4.77
N LEU A 59 -1.15 -4.80 3.64
CA LEU A 59 -1.40 -6.19 3.33
C LEU A 59 -0.07 -6.93 3.46
N ASP A 60 0.06 -7.73 4.53
CA ASP A 60 1.28 -8.48 4.79
C ASP A 60 1.22 -9.82 4.09
N LEU A 61 2.10 -10.04 3.13
CA LEU A 61 2.21 -11.34 2.48
C LEU A 61 3.12 -12.25 3.32
N PRO A 62 2.85 -13.56 3.36
CA PRO A 62 3.59 -14.46 4.24
C PRO A 62 5.05 -14.65 3.82
N PHE A 63 5.36 -14.42 2.54
CA PHE A 63 6.74 -14.50 2.04
C PHE A 63 6.83 -13.68 0.76
N ASN A 64 8.06 -13.46 0.31
CA ASN A 64 8.30 -12.64 -0.88
C ASN A 64 7.78 -13.35 -2.14
N LEU A 65 6.86 -12.69 -2.84
CA LEU A 65 6.28 -13.20 -4.11
C LEU A 65 6.86 -12.49 -5.32
N GLY A 66 7.66 -11.44 -5.11
CA GLY A 66 8.13 -10.59 -6.19
C GLY A 66 7.07 -9.55 -6.57
N ILE A 67 7.47 -8.57 -7.38
CA ILE A 67 6.60 -7.42 -7.68
C ILE A 67 5.30 -7.83 -8.37
N GLY A 68 5.37 -8.81 -9.29
CA GLY A 68 4.17 -9.28 -9.99
C GLY A 68 3.15 -9.91 -9.04
N GLY A 69 3.63 -10.78 -8.14
CA GLY A 69 2.76 -11.41 -7.14
C GLY A 69 2.21 -10.41 -6.15
N ALA A 70 3.04 -9.46 -5.72
CA ALA A 70 2.61 -8.42 -4.79
C ALA A 70 1.52 -7.55 -5.42
N MET A 71 1.67 -7.17 -6.69
CA MET A 71 0.66 -6.37 -7.38
C MET A 71 -0.64 -7.14 -7.58
N GLN A 72 -0.56 -8.44 -7.89
CA GLN A 72 -1.77 -9.25 -7.98
C GLN A 72 -2.51 -9.32 -6.65
N ALA A 73 -1.79 -9.48 -5.56
CA ALA A 73 -2.40 -9.48 -4.22
C ALA A 73 -3.08 -8.13 -3.94
N GLY A 74 -2.46 -7.03 -4.33
CA GLY A 74 -3.03 -5.71 -4.18
C GLY A 74 -4.30 -5.55 -5.01
N TYR A 75 -4.30 -5.98 -6.26
CA TYR A 75 -5.47 -5.92 -7.11
C TYR A 75 -6.62 -6.74 -6.55
N LYS A 76 -6.33 -7.92 -6.02
CA LYS A 76 -7.36 -8.76 -5.41
C LYS A 76 -8.00 -8.05 -4.21
N TYR A 77 -7.17 -7.42 -3.37
CA TYR A 77 -7.65 -6.65 -2.24
C TYR A 77 -8.59 -5.53 -2.71
N VAL A 78 -8.15 -4.77 -3.70
CA VAL A 78 -8.91 -3.64 -4.23
C VAL A 78 -10.23 -4.10 -4.82
N TYR A 79 -10.21 -5.18 -5.59
CA TYR A 79 -11.41 -5.74 -6.19
C TYR A 79 -12.42 -6.17 -5.10
N GLU A 80 -11.93 -6.87 -4.09
CA GLU A 80 -12.82 -7.37 -3.02
C GLU A 80 -13.40 -6.26 -2.16
N LYS A 81 -12.67 -5.13 -2.04
CA LYS A 81 -13.12 -4.01 -1.22
C LYS A 81 -13.86 -2.93 -2.02
N GLY A 82 -13.93 -3.04 -3.34
CA GLY A 82 -14.70 -2.11 -4.16
C GLY A 82 -14.04 -0.77 -4.43
N TYR A 83 -12.71 -0.70 -4.38
CA TYR A 83 -11.97 0.53 -4.71
C TYR A 83 -11.72 0.65 -6.20
N ASP A 84 -11.55 1.89 -6.67
CA ASP A 84 -10.96 2.15 -7.98
C ASP A 84 -9.45 2.10 -7.88
N ILE A 85 -8.80 1.46 -8.85
CA ILE A 85 -7.34 1.28 -8.82
C ILE A 85 -6.64 2.48 -9.43
N ARG A 86 -5.64 3.01 -8.70
CA ARG A 86 -4.70 4.01 -9.20
C ARG A 86 -3.30 3.57 -8.77
N ILE A 87 -2.41 3.49 -9.73
CA ILE A 87 -1.05 3.04 -9.48
C ILE A 87 -0.09 4.19 -9.67
#